data_978f4249372cbfe652c36264279eb86e
#
_entry.id   978f4249372cbfe652c36264279eb86e
#
_cell.length_a   1.000
_cell.length_b   1.000
_cell.length_c   1.000
_cell.angle_alpha   90.00
_cell.angle_beta   90.00
_cell.angle_gamma   90.00
#
_symmetry.space_group_name_H-M   'P 1'
#
loop_
_entity.id
_entity.type
_entity.pdbx_description
1 polymer ?
#
loop_
_entity_poly.entity_id
_entity_poly.type
_entity_poly.pdbx_seq_one_letter_code
_entity_poly.pdbx_strand_id
1 'polypeptide(L)'
;MSSRDDLDLPFVWALGIEDTNVGWPLPGSPGGLDEYELTGHYRHWREDLALAASIGAGALRYGFPWYRVETAPGEFDWTWTDEVVAEAERLGLDLIVDLVHYGTPAWLAGSFTDAGYPDAVASWAGAVARRYRGRFSSITPLNEPLVTASFVGLRGIWPPHETGQDGWARVVVSIAEGIQRSIAAVRAVAPEMRVVHVEATHVWTTADPALEDERRLLDEKNWLPTDLALGRVDGDHALHAWLLEQGIAASRLNGLVSNAQTPDHIGVNFYPELSARELTDIDGAVVGVAFDSGRDGLEGIIRGFHERYGLPVLVSETAVEGDDDHRVRWLDDAVALIAELRTEGIPVIGLVWWPLFDFVDWSWATGDLVIEEFYVRVDGVITPVIPPPRGAGIDAYFRRMGLFRLVGVEGDIARVRTPAADAFGRYSAASPSSALDALRRTE
;
A
#
# COMPACT_ATOMS: atom_id res chain seq x y z
N MET A 1 25.49 -5.21 -2.22
CA MET A 1 26.42 -4.06 -2.18
C MET A 1 25.56 -2.83 -2.45
N SER A 2 24.99 -2.23 -1.38
CA SER A 2 24.33 -0.91 -1.49
C SER A 2 25.43 0.07 -1.88
N SER A 3 25.31 0.69 -3.04
CA SER A 3 26.29 1.67 -3.49
C SER A 3 26.05 2.99 -2.77
N ARG A 4 27.13 3.74 -2.44
CA ARG A 4 27.02 5.14 -1.98
C ARG A 4 26.15 5.99 -2.91
N ASP A 5 25.98 5.55 -4.15
CA ASP A 5 25.19 6.20 -5.19
C ASP A 5 23.68 6.30 -4.85
N ASP A 6 23.15 5.37 -4.03
CA ASP A 6 21.72 5.37 -3.66
C ASP A 6 21.38 6.46 -2.62
N LEU A 7 22.37 6.89 -1.80
CA LEU A 7 22.18 7.99 -0.86
C LEU A 7 22.27 9.38 -1.53
N ASP A 8 22.87 9.43 -2.72
CA ASP A 8 22.93 10.65 -3.53
C ASP A 8 21.64 10.90 -4.34
N LEU A 9 20.69 9.95 -4.31
CA LEU A 9 19.37 10.16 -4.91
C LEU A 9 18.64 11.29 -4.17
N PRO A 10 18.00 12.23 -4.91
CA PRO A 10 17.19 13.26 -4.29
C PRO A 10 16.05 12.62 -3.50
N PHE A 11 15.83 13.12 -2.29
CA PHE A 11 14.73 12.66 -1.46
C PHE A 11 13.39 13.11 -2.03
N VAL A 12 12.43 12.19 -2.14
CA VAL A 12 11.12 12.44 -2.73
C VAL A 12 10.09 12.72 -1.63
N TRP A 13 9.57 13.93 -1.60
CA TRP A 13 8.38 14.28 -0.84
C TRP A 13 7.15 14.00 -1.70
N ALA A 14 6.40 12.99 -1.31
CA ALA A 14 5.24 12.57 -2.09
C ALA A 14 3.98 12.47 -1.22
N LEU A 15 2.85 12.46 -1.91
CA LEU A 15 1.53 12.25 -1.35
C LEU A 15 0.86 11.09 -2.07
N GLY A 16 -0.10 10.44 -1.42
CA GLY A 16 -0.97 9.48 -2.08
C GLY A 16 -2.42 9.93 -2.05
N ILE A 17 -3.22 9.44 -2.96
CA ILE A 17 -4.68 9.55 -2.89
C ILE A 17 -5.21 8.14 -2.79
N GLU A 18 -6.03 7.90 -1.76
CA GLU A 18 -6.63 6.56 -1.57
C GLU A 18 -7.41 6.14 -2.81
N ASP A 19 -6.97 5.04 -3.42
CA ASP A 19 -7.46 4.55 -4.72
C ASP A 19 -7.95 3.11 -4.65
N THR A 20 -8.20 2.60 -3.44
CA THR A 20 -8.79 1.28 -3.25
C THR A 20 -10.03 1.11 -4.11
N ASN A 21 -10.00 0.10 -4.94
CA ASN A 21 -11.09 -0.28 -5.79
C ASN A 21 -11.25 -1.79 -5.80
N VAL A 22 -12.41 -2.25 -5.38
CA VAL A 22 -12.76 -3.68 -5.45
C VAL A 22 -13.71 -3.97 -6.62
N GLY A 23 -14.30 -2.92 -7.20
CA GLY A 23 -15.02 -2.93 -8.48
C GLY A 23 -16.37 -3.66 -8.51
N TRP A 24 -16.72 -4.36 -7.44
CA TRP A 24 -17.89 -5.25 -7.41
C TRP A 24 -18.76 -4.88 -6.20
N PRO A 25 -20.09 -4.74 -6.40
CA PRO A 25 -20.96 -4.61 -5.24
C PRO A 25 -20.84 -5.85 -4.37
N LEU A 26 -20.37 -5.64 -3.14
CA LEU A 26 -20.31 -6.72 -2.17
C LEU A 26 -21.73 -7.06 -1.68
N PRO A 27 -22.04 -8.33 -1.38
CA PRO A 27 -23.37 -8.72 -0.93
C PRO A 27 -23.79 -7.90 0.30
N GLY A 28 -24.94 -7.19 0.17
CA GLY A 28 -25.49 -6.37 1.26
C GLY A 28 -24.87 -5.00 1.43
N SER A 29 -23.91 -4.60 0.58
CA SER A 29 -23.36 -3.24 0.57
C SER A 29 -24.23 -2.26 -0.19
N PRO A 30 -24.15 -0.95 0.12
CA PRO A 30 -24.85 0.09 -0.65
C PRO A 30 -24.27 0.29 -2.05
N GLY A 31 -23.05 -0.20 -2.32
CA GLY A 31 -22.33 -0.07 -3.60
C GLY A 31 -21.02 -0.83 -3.59
N GLY A 32 -20.23 -0.74 -4.66
CA GLY A 32 -18.86 -1.22 -4.69
C GLY A 32 -17.92 -0.30 -3.89
N LEU A 33 -16.77 -0.82 -3.50
CA LEU A 33 -15.70 0.00 -2.96
C LEU A 33 -14.91 0.60 -4.12
N ASP A 34 -15.04 1.88 -4.31
CA ASP A 34 -14.28 2.71 -5.25
C ASP A 34 -14.03 4.06 -4.58
N GLU A 35 -12.85 4.22 -3.98
CA GLU A 35 -12.52 5.40 -3.19
C GLU A 35 -12.54 6.69 -4.02
N TYR A 36 -12.17 6.62 -5.29
CA TYR A 36 -12.25 7.78 -6.17
C TYR A 36 -13.69 8.23 -6.44
N GLU A 37 -14.64 7.28 -6.52
CA GLU A 37 -16.06 7.62 -6.62
C GLU A 37 -16.61 8.13 -5.29
N LEU A 38 -16.33 7.42 -4.18
CA LEU A 38 -16.84 7.73 -2.85
C LEU A 38 -16.39 9.10 -2.34
N THR A 39 -15.13 9.45 -2.57
CA THR A 39 -14.57 10.76 -2.22
C THR A 39 -14.88 11.85 -3.26
N GLY A 40 -15.44 11.48 -4.40
CA GLY A 40 -15.72 12.36 -5.52
C GLY A 40 -14.47 12.78 -6.30
N HIS A 41 -13.36 12.04 -6.15
CA HIS A 41 -12.10 12.35 -6.81
C HIS A 41 -12.23 12.37 -8.34
N TYR A 42 -12.98 11.47 -8.96
CA TYR A 42 -13.23 11.50 -10.41
C TYR A 42 -13.80 12.83 -10.92
N ARG A 43 -14.50 13.59 -10.08
CA ARG A 43 -15.04 14.91 -10.43
C ARG A 43 -14.10 16.05 -10.10
N HIS A 44 -13.35 15.90 -8.99
CA HIS A 44 -12.51 16.94 -8.40
C HIS A 44 -11.01 16.71 -8.61
N TRP A 45 -10.63 15.74 -9.46
CA TRP A 45 -9.23 15.32 -9.59
C TRP A 45 -8.25 16.46 -9.93
N ARG A 46 -8.69 17.47 -10.73
CA ARG A 46 -7.82 18.62 -11.05
C ARG A 46 -7.55 19.48 -9.84
N GLU A 47 -8.57 19.73 -9.03
CA GLU A 47 -8.45 20.45 -7.77
C GLU A 47 -7.61 19.65 -6.78
N ASP A 48 -7.80 18.35 -6.68
CA ASP A 48 -7.07 17.48 -5.78
C ASP A 48 -5.57 17.40 -6.14
N LEU A 49 -5.22 17.29 -7.43
CA LEU A 49 -3.83 17.39 -7.87
C LEU A 49 -3.24 18.78 -7.57
N ALA A 50 -4.01 19.84 -7.75
CA ALA A 50 -3.57 21.19 -7.41
C ALA A 50 -3.35 21.37 -5.90
N LEU A 51 -4.14 20.71 -5.04
CA LEU A 51 -3.90 20.70 -3.59
C LEU A 51 -2.55 20.04 -3.27
N ALA A 52 -2.24 18.90 -3.85
CA ALA A 52 -0.95 18.23 -3.66
C ALA A 52 0.23 19.14 -4.05
N ALA A 53 0.16 19.76 -5.23
CA ALA A 53 1.18 20.70 -5.68
C ALA A 53 1.29 21.94 -4.77
N SER A 54 0.15 22.42 -4.21
CA SER A 54 0.10 23.62 -3.37
C SER A 54 0.84 23.51 -2.05
N ILE A 55 1.07 22.28 -1.58
CA ILE A 55 1.83 21.99 -0.36
C ILE A 55 3.22 21.41 -0.66
N GLY A 56 3.69 21.57 -1.90
CA GLY A 56 5.07 21.30 -2.28
C GLY A 56 5.42 19.82 -2.51
N ALA A 57 4.42 18.97 -2.76
CA ALA A 57 4.71 17.60 -3.18
C ALA A 57 5.52 17.62 -4.50
N GLY A 58 6.60 16.83 -4.55
CA GLY A 58 7.37 16.59 -5.77
C GLY A 58 6.83 15.43 -6.58
N ALA A 59 6.10 14.52 -5.92
CA ALA A 59 5.49 13.37 -6.56
C ALA A 59 4.11 13.04 -5.97
N LEU A 60 3.33 12.27 -6.72
CA LEU A 60 2.05 11.75 -6.29
C LEU A 60 1.99 10.25 -6.58
N ARG A 61 1.78 9.42 -5.55
CA ARG A 61 1.43 8.02 -5.74
C ARG A 61 -0.06 7.94 -6.05
N TYR A 62 -0.38 7.32 -7.20
CA TYR A 62 -1.67 7.53 -7.85
C TYR A 62 -2.14 6.31 -8.60
N GLY A 63 -3.34 5.83 -8.28
CA GLY A 63 -3.93 4.68 -8.93
C GLY A 63 -4.46 4.94 -10.33
N PHE A 64 -4.12 4.06 -11.25
CA PHE A 64 -4.81 4.00 -12.53
C PHE A 64 -5.89 2.92 -12.45
N PRO A 65 -7.18 3.26 -12.52
CA PRO A 65 -8.26 2.32 -12.30
C PRO A 65 -8.36 1.33 -13.46
N TRP A 66 -7.63 0.20 -13.35
CA TRP A 66 -7.53 -0.83 -14.39
C TRP A 66 -8.90 -1.23 -14.94
N TYR A 67 -9.86 -1.46 -14.06
CA TYR A 67 -11.23 -1.87 -14.41
C TYR A 67 -12.00 -0.83 -15.24
N ARG A 68 -11.64 0.45 -15.18
CA ARG A 68 -12.25 1.53 -15.98
C ARG A 68 -11.50 1.77 -17.28
N VAL A 69 -10.19 1.61 -17.26
CA VAL A 69 -9.33 1.87 -18.42
C VAL A 69 -9.38 0.70 -19.40
N GLU A 70 -9.24 -0.54 -18.93
CA GLU A 70 -9.33 -1.73 -19.77
C GLU A 70 -10.74 -2.35 -19.65
N THR A 71 -11.65 -1.91 -20.52
CA THR A 71 -13.07 -2.29 -20.49
C THR A 71 -13.34 -3.69 -21.03
N ALA A 72 -12.44 -4.22 -21.87
CA ALA A 72 -12.36 -5.60 -22.33
C ALA A 72 -10.89 -5.94 -22.61
N PRO A 73 -10.50 -7.23 -22.68
CA PRO A 73 -9.11 -7.61 -22.90
C PRO A 73 -8.46 -6.91 -24.11
N GLY A 74 -7.48 -6.04 -23.85
CA GLY A 74 -6.78 -5.25 -24.84
C GLY A 74 -7.52 -4.03 -25.40
N GLU A 75 -8.70 -3.71 -24.89
CA GLU A 75 -9.50 -2.54 -25.27
C GLU A 75 -9.42 -1.46 -24.19
N PHE A 76 -8.71 -0.36 -24.47
CA PHE A 76 -8.38 0.66 -23.48
C PHE A 76 -9.08 2.00 -23.78
N ASP A 77 -9.70 2.59 -22.76
CA ASP A 77 -10.10 4.00 -22.72
C ASP A 77 -9.12 4.79 -21.86
N TRP A 78 -8.21 5.50 -22.50
CA TRP A 78 -7.19 6.31 -21.85
C TRP A 78 -7.62 7.77 -21.59
N THR A 79 -8.85 8.12 -21.92
CA THR A 79 -9.29 9.53 -21.92
C THR A 79 -8.99 10.21 -20.60
N TRP A 80 -9.40 9.61 -19.49
CA TRP A 80 -9.21 10.20 -18.17
C TRP A 80 -7.74 10.18 -17.71
N THR A 81 -7.05 9.07 -17.88
CA THR A 81 -5.64 8.94 -17.47
C THR A 81 -4.71 9.85 -18.27
N ASP A 82 -5.00 10.08 -19.58
CA ASP A 82 -4.26 11.03 -20.39
C ASP A 82 -4.36 12.46 -19.86
N GLU A 83 -5.56 12.87 -19.44
CA GLU A 83 -5.80 14.18 -18.85
C GLU A 83 -5.12 14.33 -17.49
N VAL A 84 -5.18 13.29 -16.64
CA VAL A 84 -4.51 13.26 -15.33
C VAL A 84 -3.00 13.40 -15.48
N VAL A 85 -2.38 12.61 -16.36
CA VAL A 85 -0.93 12.70 -16.60
C VAL A 85 -0.53 14.07 -17.14
N ALA A 86 -1.31 14.64 -18.05
CA ALA A 86 -1.03 15.98 -18.57
C ALA A 86 -1.14 17.07 -17.50
N GLU A 87 -2.10 16.96 -16.58
CA GLU A 87 -2.25 17.91 -15.49
C GLU A 87 -1.15 17.75 -14.44
N ALA A 88 -0.75 16.51 -14.10
CA ALA A 88 0.38 16.26 -13.20
C ALA A 88 1.67 16.89 -13.75
N GLU A 89 1.97 16.68 -15.04
CA GLU A 89 3.10 17.34 -15.71
C GLU A 89 3.01 18.87 -15.64
N ARG A 90 1.83 19.44 -15.90
CA ARG A 90 1.61 20.90 -15.82
C ARG A 90 1.85 21.46 -14.41
N LEU A 91 1.54 20.67 -13.39
CA LEU A 91 1.74 21.04 -11.99
C LEU A 91 3.15 20.74 -11.47
N GLY A 92 3.98 20.06 -12.26
CA GLY A 92 5.32 19.64 -11.86
C GLY A 92 5.33 18.47 -10.87
N LEU A 93 4.24 17.68 -10.83
CA LEU A 93 4.12 16.46 -10.05
C LEU A 93 4.61 15.27 -10.87
N ASP A 94 5.60 14.53 -10.37
CA ASP A 94 5.91 13.22 -10.90
C ASP A 94 4.88 12.19 -10.41
N LEU A 95 4.63 11.12 -11.16
CA LEU A 95 3.71 10.08 -10.74
C LEU A 95 4.47 8.79 -10.40
N ILE A 96 4.04 8.16 -9.30
CA ILE A 96 4.31 6.77 -8.95
C ILE A 96 2.97 6.05 -9.18
N VAL A 97 2.83 5.38 -10.32
CA VAL A 97 1.52 4.86 -10.74
C VAL A 97 1.26 3.49 -10.14
N ASP A 98 0.20 3.38 -9.34
CA ASP A 98 -0.32 2.09 -8.91
C ASP A 98 -1.17 1.46 -10.01
N LEU A 99 -0.79 0.24 -10.43
CA LEU A 99 -1.48 -0.48 -11.49
C LEU A 99 -2.67 -1.29 -10.98
N VAL A 100 -2.55 -1.81 -9.75
CA VAL A 100 -3.59 -2.58 -9.07
C VAL A 100 -3.60 -2.21 -7.60
N HIS A 101 -4.69 -1.59 -7.15
CA HIS A 101 -4.95 -1.32 -5.75
C HIS A 101 -6.19 -2.10 -5.32
N TYR A 102 -5.97 -3.40 -5.12
CA TYR A 102 -6.85 -4.49 -4.69
C TYR A 102 -7.87 -5.01 -5.69
N GLY A 103 -8.26 -4.28 -6.73
CA GLY A 103 -9.29 -4.71 -7.66
C GLY A 103 -8.79 -5.13 -9.03
N THR A 104 -9.56 -5.99 -9.69
CA THR A 104 -9.34 -6.45 -11.07
C THR A 104 -10.54 -6.12 -11.94
N PRO A 105 -10.38 -6.03 -13.28
CA PRO A 105 -11.51 -5.80 -14.18
C PRO A 105 -12.56 -6.91 -14.12
N ALA A 106 -13.83 -6.55 -14.29
CA ALA A 106 -14.95 -7.49 -14.24
C ALA A 106 -14.90 -8.60 -15.31
N TRP A 107 -14.22 -8.37 -16.44
CA TRP A 107 -14.02 -9.38 -17.46
C TRP A 107 -13.06 -10.50 -17.04
N LEU A 108 -12.25 -10.27 -16.00
CA LEU A 108 -11.37 -11.28 -15.38
C LEU A 108 -12.15 -11.96 -14.23
N ALA A 109 -13.07 -12.83 -14.58
CA ALA A 109 -14.10 -13.35 -13.66
C ALA A 109 -13.54 -14.09 -12.44
N GLY A 110 -12.37 -14.74 -12.56
CA GLY A 110 -11.67 -15.39 -11.44
C GLY A 110 -10.79 -14.44 -10.64
N SER A 111 -10.75 -13.15 -10.99
CA SER A 111 -9.88 -12.16 -10.33
C SER A 111 -8.45 -12.70 -10.15
N PHE A 112 -7.84 -12.57 -8.98
CA PHE A 112 -6.48 -13.04 -8.69
C PHE A 112 -6.28 -14.56 -8.80
N THR A 113 -7.35 -15.35 -8.76
CA THR A 113 -7.27 -16.82 -8.94
C THR A 113 -7.55 -17.28 -10.37
N ASP A 114 -7.90 -16.36 -11.27
CA ASP A 114 -8.01 -16.67 -12.69
C ASP A 114 -6.66 -17.10 -13.24
N ALA A 115 -6.65 -18.19 -13.99
CA ALA A 115 -5.42 -18.70 -14.59
C ALA A 115 -4.76 -17.70 -15.56
N GLY A 116 -5.54 -16.78 -16.11
CA GLY A 116 -5.08 -15.71 -17.01
C GLY A 116 -4.62 -14.44 -16.28
N TYR A 117 -4.81 -14.33 -14.96
CA TYR A 117 -4.47 -13.12 -14.20
C TYR A 117 -3.03 -12.66 -14.40
N PRO A 118 -2.00 -13.52 -14.26
CA PRO A 118 -0.61 -13.08 -14.40
C PRO A 118 -0.28 -12.52 -15.80
N ASP A 119 -0.93 -13.02 -16.85
CA ASP A 119 -0.74 -12.51 -18.21
C ASP A 119 -1.56 -11.23 -18.44
N ALA A 120 -2.75 -11.16 -17.91
CA ALA A 120 -3.62 -9.99 -18.00
C ALA A 120 -2.99 -8.76 -17.33
N VAL A 121 -2.52 -8.90 -16.08
CA VAL A 121 -1.88 -7.78 -15.36
C VAL A 121 -0.55 -7.37 -16.00
N ALA A 122 0.20 -8.31 -16.56
CA ALA A 122 1.41 -8.00 -17.31
C ALA A 122 1.11 -7.24 -18.63
N SER A 123 0.03 -7.60 -19.33
CA SER A 123 -0.46 -6.87 -20.50
C SER A 123 -0.84 -5.43 -20.14
N TRP A 124 -1.58 -5.25 -19.06
CA TRP A 124 -1.93 -3.95 -18.51
C TRP A 124 -0.70 -3.11 -18.17
N ALA A 125 0.23 -3.67 -17.40
CA ALA A 125 1.49 -3.01 -17.02
C ALA A 125 2.29 -2.55 -18.26
N GLY A 126 2.42 -3.44 -19.25
CA GLY A 126 3.11 -3.14 -20.51
C GLY A 126 2.38 -2.09 -21.35
N ALA A 127 1.04 -2.04 -21.32
CA ALA A 127 0.25 -1.04 -22.03
C ALA A 127 0.42 0.35 -21.41
N VAL A 128 0.34 0.46 -20.07
CA VAL A 128 0.58 1.70 -19.32
C VAL A 128 2.01 2.20 -19.57
N ALA A 129 3.01 1.34 -19.37
CA ALA A 129 4.41 1.71 -19.56
C ALA A 129 4.72 2.19 -21.00
N ARG A 130 4.15 1.54 -22.01
CA ARG A 130 4.31 1.95 -23.43
C ARG A 130 3.65 3.29 -23.69
N ARG A 131 2.43 3.49 -23.18
CA ARG A 131 1.68 4.72 -23.44
C ARG A 131 2.32 5.95 -22.81
N TYR A 132 2.81 5.80 -21.59
CA TYR A 132 3.30 6.92 -20.79
C TYR A 132 4.82 6.94 -20.63
N ARG A 133 5.52 6.25 -21.52
CA ARG A 133 6.98 6.21 -21.52
C ARG A 133 7.57 7.62 -21.48
N GLY A 134 8.39 7.89 -20.46
CA GLY A 134 9.07 9.18 -20.24
C GLY A 134 8.17 10.30 -19.72
N ARG A 135 6.91 10.00 -19.35
CA ARG A 135 5.99 11.01 -18.82
C ARG A 135 5.89 10.99 -17.28
N PHE A 136 6.23 9.89 -16.65
CA PHE A 136 6.40 9.74 -15.21
C PHE A 136 7.48 8.71 -14.90
N SER A 137 7.98 8.71 -13.67
CA SER A 137 9.20 7.97 -13.34
C SER A 137 8.98 6.53 -12.91
N SER A 138 7.84 6.20 -12.29
CA SER A 138 7.74 4.97 -11.53
C SER A 138 6.37 4.30 -11.63
N ILE A 139 6.37 2.97 -11.45
CA ILE A 139 5.19 2.13 -11.46
C ILE A 139 5.23 1.17 -10.26
N THR A 140 4.08 0.94 -9.62
CA THR A 140 3.86 -0.12 -8.63
C THR A 140 2.98 -1.20 -9.28
N PRO A 141 3.47 -2.44 -9.46
CA PRO A 141 2.70 -3.50 -10.11
C PRO A 141 1.41 -3.85 -9.36
N LEU A 142 1.47 -3.90 -8.02
CA LEU A 142 0.34 -4.17 -7.14
C LEU A 142 0.62 -3.63 -5.75
N ASN A 143 -0.38 -2.99 -5.13
CA ASN A 143 -0.32 -2.56 -3.75
C ASN A 143 -0.53 -3.73 -2.80
N GLU A 144 0.35 -3.88 -1.82
CA GLU A 144 0.21 -4.76 -0.66
C GLU A 144 -0.22 -6.20 -0.99
N PRO A 145 0.64 -7.01 -1.59
CA PRO A 145 0.37 -8.42 -1.82
C PRO A 145 -0.14 -9.18 -0.58
N LEU A 146 0.39 -8.85 0.61
CA LEU A 146 0.00 -9.46 1.87
C LEU A 146 -1.47 -9.17 2.21
N VAL A 147 -1.89 -7.90 2.14
CA VAL A 147 -3.28 -7.48 2.40
C VAL A 147 -4.20 -8.01 1.32
N THR A 148 -3.83 -7.87 0.04
CA THR A 148 -4.62 -8.42 -1.07
C THR A 148 -4.91 -9.90 -0.84
N ALA A 149 -3.87 -10.72 -0.57
CA ALA A 149 -4.04 -12.16 -0.34
C ALA A 149 -4.86 -12.45 0.92
N SER A 150 -4.75 -11.63 1.97
CA SER A 150 -5.57 -11.77 3.18
C SER A 150 -7.06 -11.58 2.88
N PHE A 151 -7.43 -10.49 2.22
CA PHE A 151 -8.83 -10.15 1.96
C PHE A 151 -9.47 -11.04 0.90
N VAL A 152 -8.72 -11.35 -0.15
CA VAL A 152 -9.20 -12.14 -1.30
C VAL A 152 -9.15 -13.63 -1.04
N GLY A 153 -8.09 -14.11 -0.36
CA GLY A 153 -7.70 -15.52 -0.31
C GLY A 153 -7.89 -16.18 1.05
N LEU A 154 -7.63 -15.46 2.16
CA LEU A 154 -7.73 -16.02 3.51
C LEU A 154 -9.12 -15.83 4.09
N ARG A 155 -9.65 -14.63 3.97
CA ARG A 155 -10.86 -14.14 4.66
C ARG A 155 -12.09 -14.11 3.76
N GLY A 156 -11.90 -14.15 2.44
CA GLY A 156 -13.00 -14.15 1.47
C GLY A 156 -13.85 -12.88 1.44
N ILE A 157 -13.31 -11.76 1.92
CA ILE A 157 -14.04 -10.48 1.99
C ILE A 157 -14.24 -9.90 0.59
N TRP A 158 -13.17 -9.92 -0.23
CA TRP A 158 -13.19 -9.41 -1.60
C TRP A 158 -13.19 -10.54 -2.63
N PRO A 159 -13.70 -10.29 -3.84
CA PRO A 159 -13.69 -11.27 -4.92
C PRO A 159 -12.28 -11.80 -5.20
N PRO A 160 -12.14 -13.10 -5.50
CA PRO A 160 -13.18 -14.10 -5.75
C PRO A 160 -13.69 -14.85 -4.50
N HIS A 161 -13.50 -14.30 -3.30
CA HIS A 161 -14.03 -14.85 -2.03
C HIS A 161 -13.42 -16.20 -1.64
N GLU A 162 -12.16 -16.44 -1.98
CA GLU A 162 -11.41 -17.58 -1.50
C GLU A 162 -11.20 -17.48 0.03
N THR A 163 -11.08 -18.61 0.69
CA THR A 163 -10.92 -18.65 2.15
C THR A 163 -9.88 -19.69 2.56
N GLY A 164 -9.37 -19.55 3.80
CA GLY A 164 -8.46 -20.51 4.37
C GLY A 164 -7.01 -20.38 3.89
N GLN A 165 -6.14 -21.18 4.46
CA GLN A 165 -4.69 -21.10 4.21
C GLN A 165 -4.34 -21.49 2.75
N ASP A 166 -5.05 -22.45 2.19
CA ASP A 166 -4.90 -22.87 0.81
C ASP A 166 -5.39 -21.80 -0.19
N GLY A 167 -6.49 -21.08 0.14
CA GLY A 167 -6.95 -19.92 -0.61
C GLY A 167 -5.93 -18.80 -0.59
N TRP A 168 -5.39 -18.47 0.59
CA TRP A 168 -4.33 -17.48 0.74
C TRP A 168 -3.08 -17.85 -0.09
N ALA A 169 -2.62 -19.09 0.00
CA ALA A 169 -1.46 -19.57 -0.74
C ALA A 169 -1.66 -19.49 -2.26
N ARG A 170 -2.86 -19.85 -2.77
CA ARG A 170 -3.18 -19.72 -4.20
C ARG A 170 -3.09 -18.28 -4.67
N VAL A 171 -3.66 -17.36 -3.92
CA VAL A 171 -3.70 -15.94 -4.27
C VAL A 171 -2.31 -15.33 -4.22
N VAL A 172 -1.55 -15.52 -3.13
CA VAL A 172 -0.22 -14.91 -3.00
C VAL A 172 0.75 -15.38 -4.08
N VAL A 173 0.69 -16.66 -4.45
CA VAL A 173 1.53 -17.20 -5.55
C VAL A 173 1.11 -16.61 -6.90
N SER A 174 -0.19 -16.49 -7.16
CA SER A 174 -0.68 -15.89 -8.41
C SER A 174 -0.32 -14.41 -8.53
N ILE A 175 -0.43 -13.66 -7.43
CA ILE A 175 0.02 -12.26 -7.36
C ILE A 175 1.51 -12.15 -7.65
N ALA A 176 2.35 -13.00 -7.04
CA ALA A 176 3.79 -12.98 -7.27
C ALA A 176 4.15 -13.26 -8.74
N GLU A 177 3.47 -14.20 -9.40
CA GLU A 177 3.62 -14.45 -10.84
C GLU A 177 3.21 -13.21 -11.66
N GLY A 178 2.10 -12.55 -11.29
CA GLY A 178 1.65 -11.30 -11.90
C GLY A 178 2.67 -10.17 -11.77
N ILE A 179 3.23 -9.98 -10.58
CA ILE A 179 4.26 -8.97 -10.32
C ILE A 179 5.50 -9.21 -11.18
N GLN A 180 6.03 -10.44 -11.21
CA GLN A 180 7.20 -10.77 -12.02
C GLN A 180 6.97 -10.51 -13.51
N ARG A 181 5.82 -10.94 -14.05
CA ARG A 181 5.47 -10.71 -15.45
C ARG A 181 5.24 -9.22 -15.75
N SER A 182 4.65 -8.47 -14.83
CA SER A 182 4.47 -7.01 -14.96
C SER A 182 5.82 -6.30 -15.03
N ILE A 183 6.76 -6.62 -14.14
CA ILE A 183 8.12 -6.05 -14.17
C ILE A 183 8.80 -6.34 -15.50
N ALA A 184 8.73 -7.60 -15.97
CA ALA A 184 9.31 -7.99 -17.25
C ALA A 184 8.66 -7.23 -18.43
N ALA A 185 7.34 -7.07 -18.43
CA ALA A 185 6.60 -6.33 -19.47
C ALA A 185 6.95 -4.84 -19.49
N VAL A 186 7.04 -4.20 -18.31
CA VAL A 186 7.47 -2.79 -18.18
C VAL A 186 8.89 -2.63 -18.74
N ARG A 187 9.83 -3.46 -18.32
CA ARG A 187 11.23 -3.38 -18.76
C ARG A 187 11.42 -3.61 -20.25
N ALA A 188 10.57 -4.46 -20.85
CA ALA A 188 10.61 -4.70 -22.29
C ALA A 188 10.25 -3.47 -23.14
N VAL A 189 9.45 -2.53 -22.62
CA VAL A 189 8.93 -1.39 -23.39
C VAL A 189 9.41 -0.02 -22.87
N ALA A 190 9.73 0.07 -21.58
CA ALA A 190 10.19 1.31 -20.92
C ALA A 190 11.28 0.96 -19.87
N PRO A 191 12.47 0.54 -20.26
CA PRO A 191 13.52 0.11 -19.34
C PRO A 191 14.02 1.20 -18.40
N GLU A 192 13.75 2.46 -18.71
CA GLU A 192 14.04 3.62 -17.85
C GLU A 192 13.00 3.85 -16.75
N MET A 193 11.80 3.28 -16.87
CA MET A 193 10.74 3.39 -15.88
C MET A 193 11.07 2.51 -14.67
N ARG A 194 11.08 3.10 -13.49
CA ARG A 194 11.40 2.38 -12.26
C ARG A 194 10.21 1.57 -11.76
N VAL A 195 10.51 0.46 -11.12
CA VAL A 195 9.51 -0.37 -10.47
C VAL A 195 9.70 -0.29 -8.96
N VAL A 196 8.63 0.09 -8.26
CA VAL A 196 8.55 0.07 -6.80
C VAL A 196 7.68 -1.11 -6.39
N HIS A 197 8.23 -2.09 -5.70
CA HIS A 197 7.46 -3.15 -5.08
C HIS A 197 6.96 -2.66 -3.72
N VAL A 198 5.65 -2.52 -3.57
CA VAL A 198 5.02 -1.97 -2.36
C VAL A 198 4.38 -3.07 -1.53
N GLU A 199 4.74 -3.15 -0.25
CA GLU A 199 4.19 -4.17 0.66
C GLU A 199 3.66 -3.55 1.96
N ALA A 200 2.56 -4.14 2.45
CA ALA A 200 2.12 -3.93 3.82
C ALA A 200 3.14 -4.50 4.80
N THR A 201 3.23 -3.89 5.95
CA THR A 201 4.22 -4.30 6.95
C THR A 201 3.53 -4.58 8.27
N HIS A 202 3.85 -5.74 8.86
CA HIS A 202 3.36 -6.10 10.18
C HIS A 202 4.50 -6.37 11.14
N VAL A 203 4.29 -5.99 12.39
CA VAL A 203 5.19 -6.29 13.52
C VAL A 203 4.40 -7.17 14.50
N TRP A 204 4.83 -8.41 14.66
CA TRP A 204 4.19 -9.33 15.57
C TRP A 204 4.99 -9.50 16.86
N THR A 205 4.32 -9.33 17.99
CA THR A 205 4.88 -9.58 19.32
C THR A 205 4.00 -10.54 20.10
N THR A 206 4.52 -11.14 21.16
CA THR A 206 3.73 -11.86 22.16
C THR A 206 4.44 -11.82 23.50
N ALA A 207 3.69 -11.68 24.58
CA ALA A 207 4.18 -11.88 25.94
C ALA A 207 4.00 -13.33 26.41
N ASP A 208 3.24 -14.16 25.67
CA ASP A 208 2.98 -15.56 26.00
C ASP A 208 3.97 -16.47 25.27
N PRO A 209 4.87 -17.17 25.98
CA PRO A 209 5.79 -18.12 25.36
C PRO A 209 5.10 -19.27 24.60
N ALA A 210 3.84 -19.60 24.92
CA ALA A 210 3.08 -20.63 24.22
C ALA A 210 2.68 -20.20 22.79
N LEU A 211 2.65 -18.91 22.50
CA LEU A 211 2.31 -18.35 21.20
C LEU A 211 3.54 -17.99 20.32
N GLU A 212 4.75 -18.26 20.83
CA GLU A 212 5.98 -17.86 20.13
C GLU A 212 6.16 -18.55 18.77
N ASP A 213 5.74 -19.82 18.64
CA ASP A 213 5.83 -20.53 17.35
C ASP A 213 4.82 -19.96 16.34
N GLU A 214 3.63 -19.54 16.78
CA GLU A 214 2.64 -18.89 15.92
C GLU A 214 3.11 -17.49 15.51
N ARG A 215 3.68 -16.73 16.45
CA ARG A 215 4.28 -15.43 16.14
C ARG A 215 5.35 -15.55 15.06
N ARG A 216 6.26 -16.53 15.17
CA ARG A 216 7.29 -16.77 14.14
C ARG A 216 6.70 -17.14 12.80
N LEU A 217 5.66 -17.97 12.78
CA LEU A 217 4.97 -18.31 11.53
C LEU A 217 4.35 -17.07 10.86
N LEU A 218 3.76 -16.16 11.65
CA LEU A 218 3.22 -14.92 11.13
C LEU A 218 4.32 -13.98 10.62
N ASP A 219 5.46 -13.90 11.28
CA ASP A 219 6.62 -13.15 10.78
C ASP A 219 7.11 -13.70 9.44
N GLU A 220 7.26 -15.03 9.30
CA GLU A 220 7.65 -15.63 8.02
C GLU A 220 6.60 -15.35 6.91
N LYS A 221 5.32 -15.35 7.26
CA LYS A 221 4.25 -15.00 6.31
C LYS A 221 4.25 -13.54 5.90
N ASN A 222 4.71 -12.62 6.74
CA ASN A 222 4.87 -11.22 6.36
C ASN A 222 5.88 -11.04 5.21
N TRP A 223 6.94 -11.83 5.20
CA TRP A 223 7.98 -11.77 4.17
C TRP A 223 7.61 -12.53 2.89
N LEU A 224 6.75 -13.56 3.02
CA LEU A 224 6.50 -14.51 1.95
C LEU A 224 6.04 -13.88 0.63
N PRO A 225 5.10 -12.90 0.59
CA PRO A 225 4.66 -12.34 -0.68
C PRO A 225 5.80 -11.64 -1.44
N THR A 226 6.61 -10.88 -0.71
CA THR A 226 7.80 -10.24 -1.31
C THR A 226 8.86 -11.26 -1.72
N ASP A 227 9.12 -12.29 -0.89
CA ASP A 227 10.07 -13.35 -1.23
C ASP A 227 9.64 -14.14 -2.48
N LEU A 228 8.35 -14.42 -2.64
CA LEU A 228 7.79 -15.03 -3.85
C LEU A 228 7.98 -14.11 -5.07
N ALA A 229 7.61 -12.83 -4.93
CA ALA A 229 7.72 -11.86 -6.02
C ALA A 229 9.18 -11.67 -6.49
N LEU A 230 10.15 -11.76 -5.58
CA LEU A 230 11.57 -11.65 -5.87
C LEU A 230 12.23 -13.01 -6.20
N GLY A 231 11.47 -14.10 -6.25
CA GLY A 231 11.98 -15.43 -6.60
C GLY A 231 12.90 -16.07 -5.57
N ARG A 232 12.69 -15.80 -4.27
CA ARG A 232 13.53 -16.29 -3.17
C ARG A 232 13.00 -17.54 -2.48
N VAL A 233 11.82 -18.02 -2.89
CA VAL A 233 11.18 -19.20 -2.28
C VAL A 233 11.62 -20.47 -3.00
N ASP A 234 12.86 -20.89 -2.74
CA ASP A 234 13.43 -22.16 -3.17
C ASP A 234 13.20 -23.26 -2.13
N GLY A 235 13.83 -24.42 -2.32
CA GLY A 235 13.67 -25.59 -1.45
C GLY A 235 14.16 -25.40 0.00
N ASP A 236 15.00 -24.40 0.24
CA ASP A 236 15.57 -24.09 1.57
C ASP A 236 14.75 -23.01 2.31
N HIS A 237 13.77 -22.39 1.65
CA HIS A 237 12.93 -21.36 2.27
C HIS A 237 12.00 -21.95 3.34
N ALA A 238 11.87 -21.25 4.47
CA ALA A 238 11.11 -21.72 5.66
C ALA A 238 9.67 -22.17 5.33
N LEU A 239 8.99 -21.46 4.41
CA LEU A 239 7.61 -21.75 4.03
C LEU A 239 7.46 -22.56 2.73
N HIS A 240 8.56 -23.05 2.12
CA HIS A 240 8.46 -23.83 0.88
C HIS A 240 7.64 -25.13 1.09
N ALA A 241 7.95 -25.91 2.12
CA ALA A 241 7.21 -27.15 2.42
C ALA A 241 5.73 -26.84 2.75
N TRP A 242 5.48 -25.80 3.52
CA TRP A 242 4.14 -25.35 3.84
C TRP A 242 3.32 -25.00 2.58
N LEU A 243 3.91 -24.29 1.61
CA LEU A 243 3.23 -23.98 0.35
C LEU A 243 2.85 -25.25 -0.43
N LEU A 244 3.72 -26.26 -0.45
CA LEU A 244 3.38 -27.57 -1.06
C LEU A 244 2.23 -28.25 -0.34
N GLU A 245 2.19 -28.18 0.98
CA GLU A 245 1.08 -28.72 1.81
C GLU A 245 -0.24 -27.98 1.53
N GLN A 246 -0.18 -26.67 1.24
CA GLN A 246 -1.34 -25.89 0.79
C GLN A 246 -1.75 -26.16 -0.68
N GLY A 247 -1.13 -27.13 -1.34
CA GLY A 247 -1.48 -27.55 -2.69
C GLY A 247 -0.84 -26.76 -3.82
N ILE A 248 0.15 -25.89 -3.52
CA ILE A 248 0.90 -25.20 -4.56
C ILE A 248 1.83 -26.18 -5.26
N ALA A 249 1.75 -26.27 -6.60
CA ALA A 249 2.62 -27.14 -7.36
C ALA A 249 4.09 -26.69 -7.30
N ALA A 250 5.01 -27.60 -7.06
CA ALA A 250 6.45 -27.32 -7.04
C ALA A 250 6.94 -26.63 -8.34
N SER A 251 6.32 -26.95 -9.48
CA SER A 251 6.65 -26.31 -10.76
C SER A 251 6.36 -24.81 -10.78
N ARG A 252 5.33 -24.34 -10.04
CA ARG A 252 5.02 -22.90 -9.92
C ARG A 252 6.09 -22.20 -9.09
N LEU A 253 6.48 -22.76 -7.94
CA LEU A 253 7.54 -22.22 -7.09
C LEU A 253 8.88 -22.17 -7.84
N ASN A 254 9.25 -23.26 -8.51
CA ASN A 254 10.43 -23.29 -9.38
C ASN A 254 10.35 -22.24 -10.52
N GLY A 255 9.16 -22.02 -11.06
CA GLY A 255 8.90 -20.98 -12.06
C GLY A 255 9.19 -19.58 -11.52
N LEU A 256 8.73 -19.26 -10.33
CA LEU A 256 9.00 -17.97 -9.68
C LEU A 256 10.50 -17.76 -9.43
N VAL A 257 11.21 -18.79 -8.97
CA VAL A 257 12.67 -18.71 -8.78
C VAL A 257 13.39 -18.50 -10.12
N SER A 258 12.97 -19.21 -11.18
CA SER A 258 13.62 -19.15 -12.49
C SER A 258 13.36 -17.86 -13.26
N ASN A 259 12.21 -17.22 -13.02
CA ASN A 259 11.78 -15.98 -13.67
C ASN A 259 11.91 -14.76 -12.75
N ALA A 260 12.68 -14.86 -11.68
CA ALA A 260 12.84 -13.80 -10.70
C ALA A 260 13.11 -12.44 -11.34
N GLN A 261 12.41 -11.43 -10.87
CA GLN A 261 12.60 -10.04 -11.26
C GLN A 261 12.93 -9.23 -10.00
N THR A 262 13.91 -8.34 -10.10
CA THR A 262 14.25 -7.44 -9.00
C THR A 262 13.64 -6.07 -9.27
N PRO A 263 12.80 -5.51 -8.39
CA PRO A 263 12.34 -4.13 -8.52
C PRO A 263 13.50 -3.15 -8.29
N ASP A 264 13.32 -1.90 -8.64
CA ASP A 264 14.34 -0.87 -8.40
C ASP A 264 14.32 -0.41 -6.93
N HIS A 265 13.13 -0.35 -6.33
CA HIS A 265 12.93 0.09 -4.94
C HIS A 265 11.92 -0.83 -4.22
N ILE A 266 12.04 -0.89 -2.88
CA ILE A 266 11.02 -1.45 -2.00
C ILE A 266 10.22 -0.31 -1.39
N GLY A 267 8.90 -0.36 -1.55
CA GLY A 267 7.95 0.48 -0.83
C GLY A 267 7.47 -0.22 0.43
N VAL A 268 7.46 0.48 1.55
CA VAL A 268 6.93 -0.02 2.82
C VAL A 268 5.74 0.83 3.23
N ASN A 269 4.58 0.19 3.39
CA ASN A 269 3.39 0.80 3.93
C ASN A 269 3.36 0.52 5.43
N PHE A 270 3.44 1.57 6.23
CA PHE A 270 3.52 1.46 7.68
C PHE A 270 2.62 2.48 8.37
N TYR A 271 1.74 1.98 9.22
CA TYR A 271 0.85 2.77 10.06
C TYR A 271 1.09 2.40 11.51
N PRO A 272 1.61 3.29 12.36
CA PRO A 272 2.06 2.95 13.72
C PRO A 272 0.98 2.27 14.56
N GLU A 273 -0.29 2.67 14.39
CA GLU A 273 -1.43 2.16 15.15
C GLU A 273 -2.04 0.87 14.54
N LEU A 274 -1.67 0.49 13.32
CA LEU A 274 -2.26 -0.65 12.59
C LEU A 274 -1.26 -1.76 12.29
N SER A 275 0.02 -1.39 12.06
CA SER A 275 1.03 -2.34 11.62
C SER A 275 1.55 -3.25 12.75
N ALA A 276 1.46 -2.83 14.01
CA ALA A 276 1.97 -3.61 15.14
C ALA A 276 0.84 -4.29 15.91
N ARG A 277 1.04 -5.57 16.21
CA ARG A 277 0.05 -6.43 16.90
C ARG A 277 0.71 -7.33 17.91
N GLU A 278 0.11 -7.44 19.09
CA GLU A 278 0.47 -8.41 20.13
C GLU A 278 -0.46 -9.62 20.05
N LEU A 279 0.08 -10.80 19.84
CA LEU A 279 -0.69 -12.06 19.94
C LEU A 279 -1.05 -12.32 21.38
N THR A 280 -2.33 -12.51 21.63
CA THR A 280 -2.91 -12.71 22.95
C THR A 280 -4.00 -13.78 22.86
N ASP A 281 -4.06 -14.70 23.82
CA ASP A 281 -5.19 -15.60 23.99
C ASP A 281 -6.31 -14.89 24.72
N ILE A 282 -7.50 -14.85 24.11
CA ILE A 282 -8.72 -14.36 24.74
C ILE A 282 -9.75 -15.49 24.71
N ASP A 283 -10.01 -16.07 25.87
CA ASP A 283 -11.00 -17.16 26.04
C ASP A 283 -10.76 -18.38 25.11
N GLY A 284 -9.51 -18.70 24.83
CA GLY A 284 -9.10 -19.81 23.97
C GLY A 284 -9.03 -19.47 22.48
N ALA A 285 -9.21 -18.20 22.11
CA ALA A 285 -8.98 -17.70 20.76
C ALA A 285 -7.72 -16.82 20.72
N VAL A 286 -6.78 -17.16 19.84
CA VAL A 286 -5.60 -16.33 19.60
C VAL A 286 -5.96 -15.18 18.69
N VAL A 287 -5.76 -13.96 19.18
CA VAL A 287 -6.09 -12.72 18.47
C VAL A 287 -4.91 -11.78 18.40
N GLY A 288 -4.86 -10.94 17.37
CA GLY A 288 -3.93 -9.82 17.29
C GLY A 288 -4.51 -8.58 17.95
N VAL A 289 -3.83 -8.03 18.94
CA VAL A 289 -4.20 -6.77 19.59
C VAL A 289 -3.32 -5.67 19.03
N ALA A 290 -3.91 -4.72 18.32
CA ALA A 290 -3.17 -3.60 17.75
C ALA A 290 -2.64 -2.66 18.86
N PHE A 291 -1.44 -2.15 18.67
CA PHE A 291 -0.82 -1.17 19.55
C PHE A 291 0.00 -0.17 18.73
N ASP A 292 0.12 1.05 19.24
CA ASP A 292 0.96 2.06 18.61
C ASP A 292 2.44 1.72 18.85
N SER A 293 3.11 1.36 17.77
CA SER A 293 4.56 1.04 17.78
C SER A 293 5.43 2.25 17.41
N GLY A 294 4.81 3.36 17.05
CA GLY A 294 5.44 4.64 16.79
C GLY A 294 6.65 4.56 15.88
N ARG A 295 7.63 5.36 16.21
CA ARG A 295 8.90 5.48 15.49
C ARG A 295 9.70 4.17 15.47
N ASP A 296 9.73 3.43 16.57
CA ASP A 296 10.53 2.19 16.68
C ASP A 296 10.02 1.11 15.72
N GLY A 297 8.69 1.05 15.53
CA GLY A 297 8.08 0.15 14.56
C GLY A 297 8.50 0.48 13.12
N LEU A 298 8.44 1.76 12.73
CA LEU A 298 8.87 2.21 11.40
C LEU A 298 10.37 1.94 11.18
N GLU A 299 11.21 2.21 12.18
CA GLU A 299 12.65 1.92 12.12
C GLU A 299 12.90 0.43 11.87
N GLY A 300 12.28 -0.44 12.65
CA GLY A 300 12.40 -1.89 12.52
C GLY A 300 12.02 -2.39 11.13
N ILE A 301 10.94 -1.87 10.56
CA ILE A 301 10.47 -2.22 9.22
C ILE A 301 11.45 -1.76 8.14
N ILE A 302 11.88 -0.49 8.16
CA ILE A 302 12.84 0.02 7.16
C ILE A 302 14.14 -0.79 7.19
N ARG A 303 14.69 -1.03 8.38
CA ARG A 303 15.92 -1.84 8.54
C ARG A 303 15.71 -3.27 8.05
N GLY A 304 14.62 -3.91 8.46
CA GLY A 304 14.31 -5.30 8.08
C GLY A 304 14.20 -5.48 6.57
N PHE A 305 13.48 -4.60 5.87
CA PHE A 305 13.36 -4.67 4.40
C PHE A 305 14.71 -4.36 3.72
N HIS A 306 15.44 -3.35 4.19
CA HIS A 306 16.75 -3.05 3.62
C HIS A 306 17.76 -4.19 3.83
N GLU A 307 17.85 -4.74 5.04
CA GLU A 307 18.74 -5.85 5.37
C GLU A 307 18.40 -7.12 4.57
N ARG A 308 17.10 -7.43 4.42
CA ARG A 308 16.65 -8.62 3.70
C ARG A 308 16.85 -8.54 2.20
N TYR A 309 16.57 -7.38 1.59
CA TYR A 309 16.51 -7.25 0.12
C TYR A 309 17.67 -6.47 -0.48
N GLY A 310 18.34 -5.62 0.28
CA GLY A 310 19.50 -4.82 -0.18
C GLY A 310 19.12 -3.71 -1.15
N LEU A 311 17.84 -3.32 -1.19
CA LEU A 311 17.30 -2.30 -2.09
C LEU A 311 17.06 -0.98 -1.34
N PRO A 312 17.05 0.17 -2.05
CA PRO A 312 16.59 1.43 -1.47
C PRO A 312 15.12 1.33 -1.05
N VAL A 313 14.79 1.99 0.07
CA VAL A 313 13.46 1.94 0.68
C VAL A 313 12.72 3.25 0.46
N LEU A 314 11.49 3.18 -0.04
CA LEU A 314 10.52 4.26 -0.04
C LEU A 314 9.52 3.99 1.11
N VAL A 315 9.31 4.94 2.01
CA VAL A 315 8.12 4.90 2.87
C VAL A 315 6.95 5.26 1.96
N SER A 316 6.28 4.22 1.43
CA SER A 316 5.28 4.37 0.36
C SER A 316 3.90 4.69 0.85
N GLU A 317 3.63 4.44 2.14
CA GLU A 317 2.46 4.94 2.86
C GLU A 317 2.79 5.09 4.33
N THR A 318 2.40 6.22 4.92
CA THR A 318 2.33 6.39 6.37
C THR A 318 1.43 7.55 6.75
N ALA A 319 0.69 7.38 7.82
CA ALA A 319 -0.09 8.40 8.53
C ALA A 319 -0.52 7.86 9.89
N VAL A 320 -1.20 8.70 10.67
CA VAL A 320 -1.93 8.33 11.89
C VAL A 320 -3.36 8.85 11.80
N GLU A 321 -4.27 8.12 12.43
CA GLU A 321 -5.64 8.57 12.58
C GLU A 321 -5.77 9.45 13.84
N GLY A 322 -6.60 10.50 13.80
CA GLY A 322 -6.85 11.32 14.97
C GLY A 322 -6.89 12.82 14.70
N ASP A 323 -6.44 13.59 15.69
CA ASP A 323 -6.42 15.06 15.61
C ASP A 323 -5.21 15.58 14.81
N ASP A 324 -5.24 16.87 14.52
CA ASP A 324 -4.22 17.54 13.72
C ASP A 324 -2.84 17.52 14.39
N ASP A 325 -2.80 17.67 15.72
CA ASP A 325 -1.56 17.65 16.49
C ASP A 325 -0.90 16.27 16.47
N HIS A 326 -1.70 15.20 16.49
CA HIS A 326 -1.19 13.84 16.38
C HIS A 326 -0.55 13.60 15.01
N ARG A 327 -1.21 14.02 13.92
CA ARG A 327 -0.64 13.92 12.57
C ARG A 327 0.64 14.72 12.40
N VAL A 328 0.71 15.93 12.98
CA VAL A 328 1.95 16.74 12.94
C VAL A 328 3.08 16.04 13.71
N ARG A 329 2.82 15.53 14.92
CA ARG A 329 3.84 14.81 15.70
C ARG A 329 4.38 13.58 14.94
N TRP A 330 3.46 12.78 14.35
CA TRP A 330 3.88 11.61 13.57
C TRP A 330 4.74 11.99 12.37
N LEU A 331 4.38 13.07 11.66
CA LEU A 331 5.19 13.55 10.53
C LEU A 331 6.59 13.99 11.02
N ASP A 332 6.67 14.70 12.13
CA ASP A 332 7.94 15.14 12.72
C ASP A 332 8.81 13.93 13.11
N ASP A 333 8.22 12.92 13.77
CA ASP A 333 8.90 11.69 14.18
C ASP A 333 9.41 10.87 12.98
N ALA A 334 8.57 10.69 11.96
CA ALA A 334 8.95 9.95 10.75
C ALA A 334 10.08 10.65 9.98
N VAL A 335 10.02 11.98 9.85
CA VAL A 335 11.05 12.76 9.17
C VAL A 335 12.37 12.70 9.93
N ALA A 336 12.33 12.84 11.26
CA ALA A 336 13.52 12.74 12.10
C ALA A 336 14.19 11.36 11.98
N LEU A 337 13.40 10.29 12.06
CA LEU A 337 13.87 8.91 11.89
C LEU A 337 14.53 8.71 10.52
N ILE A 338 13.87 9.11 9.46
CA ILE A 338 14.38 8.94 8.09
C ILE A 338 15.72 9.67 7.94
N ALA A 339 15.83 10.87 8.50
CA ALA A 339 17.06 11.65 8.46
C ALA A 339 18.22 10.93 9.19
N GLU A 340 17.97 10.32 10.33
CA GLU A 340 18.93 9.51 11.09
C GLU A 340 19.36 8.27 10.30
N LEU A 341 18.41 7.49 9.78
CA LEU A 341 18.69 6.29 8.98
C LEU A 341 19.54 6.59 7.75
N ARG A 342 19.28 7.70 7.06
CA ARG A 342 20.10 8.15 5.92
C ARG A 342 21.53 8.51 6.37
N THR A 343 21.69 9.11 7.56
CA THR A 343 23.04 9.41 8.12
C THR A 343 23.80 8.13 8.44
N GLU A 344 23.11 7.05 8.81
CA GLU A 344 23.69 5.73 9.04
C GLU A 344 24.02 4.96 7.75
N GLY A 345 23.59 5.46 6.60
CA GLY A 345 23.85 4.86 5.30
C GLY A 345 22.70 3.95 4.79
N ILE A 346 21.52 3.99 5.42
CA ILE A 346 20.33 3.28 4.92
C ILE A 346 19.66 4.16 3.87
N PRO A 347 19.54 3.70 2.62
CA PRO A 347 19.03 4.52 1.52
C PRO A 347 17.51 4.62 1.55
N VAL A 348 16.96 5.44 2.47
CA VAL A 348 15.54 5.85 2.42
C VAL A 348 15.43 6.98 1.41
N ILE A 349 14.70 6.74 0.32
CA ILE A 349 14.66 7.62 -0.85
C ILE A 349 13.47 8.58 -0.87
N GLY A 350 12.49 8.42 0.00
CA GLY A 350 11.33 9.30 0.06
C GLY A 350 10.36 8.92 1.14
N LEU A 351 9.36 9.80 1.32
CA LEU A 351 8.21 9.61 2.17
C LEU A 351 6.95 10.02 1.42
N VAL A 352 5.98 9.12 1.40
CA VAL A 352 4.63 9.37 0.90
C VAL A 352 3.69 9.46 2.09
N TRP A 353 3.12 10.65 2.34
CA TRP A 353 1.99 10.75 3.26
C TRP A 353 0.74 10.19 2.57
N TRP A 354 0.09 9.24 3.21
CA TRP A 354 -1.09 8.55 2.70
C TRP A 354 -2.23 8.59 3.72
N PRO A 355 -3.39 9.20 3.35
CA PRO A 355 -3.67 9.85 2.06
C PRO A 355 -3.58 11.39 2.09
N LEU A 356 -3.64 12.03 0.92
CA LEU A 356 -3.70 13.49 0.77
C LEU A 356 -4.92 14.10 1.48
N PHE A 357 -6.08 13.49 1.31
CA PHE A 357 -7.29 13.82 2.05
C PHE A 357 -7.88 12.57 2.70
N ASP A 358 -8.72 12.75 3.71
CA ASP A 358 -9.42 11.64 4.37
C ASP A 358 -10.05 10.70 3.34
N PHE A 359 -10.28 9.46 3.69
CA PHE A 359 -10.90 8.47 2.82
C PHE A 359 -12.08 7.78 3.52
N VAL A 360 -12.84 6.98 2.80
CA VAL A 360 -13.99 6.24 3.33
C VAL A 360 -13.52 4.89 3.86
N ASP A 361 -13.78 4.61 5.12
CA ASP A 361 -13.47 3.29 5.71
C ASP A 361 -14.08 2.16 4.86
N TRP A 362 -13.28 1.15 4.57
CA TRP A 362 -13.68 0.04 3.70
C TRP A 362 -14.90 -0.73 4.19
N SER A 363 -15.22 -0.63 5.49
CA SER A 363 -16.44 -1.21 6.07
C SER A 363 -17.73 -0.60 5.49
N TRP A 364 -17.66 0.57 4.87
CA TRP A 364 -18.77 1.15 4.09
C TRP A 364 -19.29 0.19 3.04
N ALA A 365 -18.40 -0.51 2.34
CA ALA A 365 -18.73 -1.38 1.22
C ALA A 365 -18.92 -2.86 1.59
N THR A 366 -18.55 -3.27 2.80
CA THR A 366 -18.57 -4.70 3.17
C THR A 366 -19.88 -5.22 3.70
N GLY A 367 -20.85 -4.33 3.95
CA GLY A 367 -22.14 -4.73 4.49
C GLY A 367 -22.02 -5.32 5.91
N ASP A 368 -22.28 -6.65 6.05
CA ASP A 368 -22.19 -7.36 7.34
C ASP A 368 -20.80 -7.92 7.62
N LEU A 369 -19.87 -7.87 6.66
CA LEU A 369 -18.55 -8.42 6.82
C LEU A 369 -17.69 -7.47 7.67
N VAL A 370 -17.03 -8.00 8.68
CA VAL A 370 -16.08 -7.26 9.51
C VAL A 370 -14.74 -7.19 8.76
N ILE A 371 -14.33 -6.00 8.35
CA ILE A 371 -13.04 -5.79 7.69
C ILE A 371 -11.90 -5.96 8.68
N GLU A 372 -12.02 -5.30 9.84
CA GLU A 372 -11.00 -5.33 10.87
C GLU A 372 -11.15 -6.58 11.74
N GLU A 373 -10.22 -7.53 11.60
CA GLU A 373 -10.13 -8.70 12.48
C GLU A 373 -9.06 -8.51 13.55
N PHE A 374 -8.99 -7.34 14.14
CA PHE A 374 -8.09 -7.11 15.24
C PHE A 374 -8.80 -6.41 16.39
N TYR A 375 -8.18 -6.52 17.52
CA TYR A 375 -8.59 -5.87 18.75
C TYR A 375 -7.70 -4.66 18.98
N VAL A 376 -8.22 -3.68 19.68
CA VAL A 376 -7.46 -2.54 20.17
C VAL A 376 -7.50 -2.52 21.70
N ARG A 377 -6.47 -1.97 22.31
CA ARG A 377 -6.41 -1.78 23.77
C ARG A 377 -6.80 -0.35 24.11
N VAL A 378 -8.00 -0.16 24.66
CA VAL A 378 -8.51 1.15 25.12
C VAL A 378 -8.59 1.14 26.65
N ASP A 379 -7.89 2.04 27.32
CA ASP A 379 -7.84 2.14 28.79
C ASP A 379 -7.51 0.82 29.50
N GLY A 380 -6.64 0.00 28.89
CA GLY A 380 -6.25 -1.31 29.39
C GLY A 380 -7.25 -2.44 29.11
N VAL A 381 -8.37 -2.16 28.48
CA VAL A 381 -9.39 -3.14 28.09
C VAL A 381 -9.21 -3.48 26.61
N ILE A 382 -9.14 -4.78 26.30
CA ILE A 382 -9.07 -5.26 24.93
C ILE A 382 -10.49 -5.36 24.36
N THR A 383 -10.74 -4.62 23.28
CA THR A 383 -12.03 -4.57 22.60
C THR A 383 -11.87 -4.82 21.10
N PRO A 384 -12.82 -5.50 20.44
CA PRO A 384 -12.80 -5.61 18.99
C PRO A 384 -13.03 -4.22 18.36
N VAL A 385 -12.42 -3.99 17.20
CA VAL A 385 -12.74 -2.82 16.38
C VAL A 385 -14.15 -2.98 15.83
N ILE A 386 -14.98 -1.98 16.03
CA ILE A 386 -16.39 -2.00 15.61
C ILE A 386 -16.58 -0.92 14.52
N PRO A 387 -16.98 -1.29 13.32
CA PRO A 387 -17.27 -0.32 12.27
C PRO A 387 -18.46 0.58 12.62
N PRO A 388 -18.63 1.72 11.96
CA PRO A 388 -19.80 2.57 12.12
C PRO A 388 -21.12 1.80 11.92
N PRO A 389 -22.21 2.18 12.61
CA PRO A 389 -23.47 1.48 12.51
C PRO A 389 -24.07 1.59 11.10
N ARG A 390 -24.69 0.51 10.61
CA ARG A 390 -25.34 0.49 9.31
C ARG A 390 -26.34 1.62 9.15
N GLY A 391 -26.32 2.24 7.96
CA GLY A 391 -27.19 3.36 7.62
C GLY A 391 -26.74 4.70 8.18
N ALA A 392 -25.58 4.77 8.82
CA ALA A 392 -24.92 6.05 9.06
C ALA A 392 -24.57 6.73 7.71
N GLY A 393 -24.51 8.06 7.70
CA GLY A 393 -24.03 8.79 6.53
C GLY A 393 -22.55 8.49 6.24
N ILE A 394 -22.13 8.75 5.01
CA ILE A 394 -20.74 8.50 4.57
C ILE A 394 -19.71 9.24 5.47
N ASP A 395 -20.09 10.36 6.03
CA ASP A 395 -19.25 11.17 6.93
C ASP A 395 -18.86 10.43 8.24
N ALA A 396 -19.67 9.46 8.67
CA ALA A 396 -19.36 8.60 9.81
C ALA A 396 -18.24 7.58 9.49
N TYR A 397 -18.00 7.32 8.21
CA TYR A 397 -16.98 6.40 7.72
C TYR A 397 -15.68 7.11 7.28
N PHE A 398 -15.59 8.42 7.40
CA PHE A 398 -14.34 9.10 7.05
C PHE A 398 -13.22 8.78 8.05
N ARG A 399 -12.17 8.12 7.56
CA ARG A 399 -10.91 7.92 8.29
C ARG A 399 -10.13 9.24 8.29
N ARG A 400 -9.85 9.75 9.48
CA ARG A 400 -9.26 11.09 9.68
C ARG A 400 -7.73 11.04 9.66
N MET A 401 -7.17 10.71 8.49
CA MET A 401 -5.73 10.52 8.26
C MET A 401 -5.16 11.54 7.28
N GLY A 402 -6.01 12.23 6.54
CA GLY A 402 -5.61 13.14 5.46
C GLY A 402 -4.94 14.43 5.93
N LEU A 403 -4.12 15.02 5.07
CA LEU A 403 -3.64 16.39 5.19
C LEU A 403 -4.74 17.42 4.90
N PHE A 404 -5.75 16.99 4.16
CA PHE A 404 -6.99 17.75 3.97
C PHE A 404 -8.14 16.92 4.52
N ARG A 405 -8.99 17.55 5.30
CA ARG A 405 -10.17 16.91 5.88
C ARG A 405 -11.32 16.89 4.88
N LEU A 406 -11.95 15.75 4.70
CA LEU A 406 -13.21 15.67 3.96
C LEU A 406 -14.37 16.13 4.85
N VAL A 407 -15.17 17.08 4.34
CA VAL A 407 -16.33 17.64 5.03
C VAL A 407 -17.50 17.72 4.05
N GLY A 408 -18.63 17.15 4.40
CA GLY A 408 -19.83 17.17 3.58
C GLY A 408 -20.52 15.82 3.50
N VAL A 409 -21.40 15.70 2.54
CA VAL A 409 -22.21 14.51 2.29
C VAL A 409 -21.89 13.98 0.89
N GLU A 410 -22.36 12.77 0.61
CA GLU A 410 -22.21 12.15 -0.71
C GLU A 410 -22.61 13.14 -1.84
N GLY A 411 -21.69 13.33 -2.78
CA GLY A 411 -21.88 14.24 -3.92
C GLY A 411 -21.48 15.69 -3.71
N ASP A 412 -21.23 16.13 -2.45
CA ASP A 412 -20.80 17.49 -2.12
C ASP A 412 -19.78 17.44 -0.96
N ILE A 413 -18.56 16.97 -1.27
CA ILE A 413 -17.49 16.77 -0.29
C ILE A 413 -16.37 17.78 -0.54
N ALA A 414 -16.19 18.71 0.39
CA ALA A 414 -15.12 19.70 0.38
C ALA A 414 -13.82 19.15 0.99
N ARG A 415 -12.67 19.67 0.52
CA ARG A 415 -11.32 19.41 1.05
C ARG A 415 -10.89 20.60 1.89
N VAL A 416 -10.82 20.42 3.20
CA VAL A 416 -10.45 21.48 4.15
C VAL A 416 -9.02 21.28 4.61
N ARG A 417 -8.16 22.26 4.36
CA ARG A 417 -6.73 22.23 4.73
C ARG A 417 -6.57 22.12 6.25
N THR A 418 -5.61 21.31 6.69
CA THR A 418 -5.29 21.10 8.11
C THR A 418 -3.90 21.62 8.46
N PRO A 419 -3.57 21.80 9.76
CA PRO A 419 -2.21 22.10 10.20
C PRO A 419 -1.16 21.08 9.75
N ALA A 420 -1.54 19.81 9.58
CA ALA A 420 -0.64 18.78 9.07
C ALA A 420 -0.22 19.03 7.60
N ALA A 421 -1.11 19.60 6.76
CA ALA A 421 -0.75 20.05 5.43
C ALA A 421 0.30 21.18 5.45
N ASP A 422 0.19 22.09 6.43
CA ASP A 422 1.19 23.16 6.60
C ASP A 422 2.53 22.60 7.09
N ALA A 423 2.51 21.59 7.96
CA ALA A 423 3.71 20.90 8.42
C ALA A 423 4.41 20.17 7.25
N PHE A 424 3.67 19.41 6.46
CA PHE A 424 4.21 18.75 5.25
C PHE A 424 4.83 19.77 4.30
N GLY A 425 4.16 20.89 4.04
CA GLY A 425 4.65 21.97 3.17
C GLY A 425 5.96 22.60 3.66
N ARG A 426 6.18 22.68 4.98
CA ARG A 426 7.48 23.14 5.52
C ARG A 426 8.62 22.16 5.22
N TYR A 427 8.36 20.86 5.36
CA TYR A 427 9.36 19.83 5.08
C TYR A 427 9.67 19.70 3.60
N SER A 428 8.67 19.71 2.74
CA SER A 428 8.87 19.59 1.28
C SER A 428 9.59 20.80 0.68
N ALA A 429 9.42 21.99 1.25
CA ALA A 429 10.13 23.20 0.84
C ALA A 429 11.60 23.24 1.33
N ALA A 430 11.93 22.46 2.35
CA ALA A 430 13.30 22.36 2.86
C ALA A 430 14.06 21.28 2.06
N SER A 431 15.29 21.58 1.59
CA SER A 431 16.14 20.53 1.03
C SER A 431 16.40 19.44 2.09
N PRO A 432 16.53 18.15 1.75
CA PRO A 432 16.74 17.05 2.71
C PRO A 432 17.92 17.28 3.69
N SER A 433 18.99 17.94 3.23
CA SER A 433 20.13 18.35 4.08
C SER A 433 19.78 19.50 5.05
N SER A 434 18.80 20.33 4.74
CA SER A 434 18.36 21.46 5.59
C SER A 434 17.22 21.07 6.55
N ALA A 435 16.51 19.97 6.31
CA ALA A 435 15.55 19.42 7.26
C ALA A 435 16.26 18.95 8.55
N LEU A 436 17.42 18.30 8.43
CA LEU A 436 18.30 17.97 9.57
C LEU A 436 18.77 19.21 10.34
N ASP A 437 19.08 20.30 9.62
CA ASP A 437 19.51 21.55 10.24
C ASP A 437 18.35 22.32 10.89
N ALA A 438 17.12 22.17 10.38
CA ALA A 438 15.93 22.74 11.00
C ALA A 438 15.56 22.04 12.32
N LEU A 439 15.68 20.70 12.38
CA LEU A 439 15.46 19.92 13.60
C LEU A 439 16.49 20.22 14.69
N ARG A 440 17.75 20.46 14.30
CA ARG A 440 18.83 20.84 15.25
C ARG A 440 18.71 22.25 15.81
N ARG A 441 17.87 23.12 15.24
CA ARG A 441 17.64 24.49 15.72
C ARG A 441 16.44 24.63 16.66
N THR A 442 15.68 23.58 16.86
CA THR A 442 14.50 23.54 17.77
C THR A 442 14.81 22.93 19.14
N GLU A 443 16.05 22.48 19.39
CA GLU A 443 16.60 22.21 20.72
C GLU A 443 17.35 23.45 21.24
#